data_f1e49fb4b65a37f0308dee9c8cade03f
#
_entry.id   f1e49fb4b65a37f0308dee9c8cade03f
#
_cell.length_a   1.000
_cell.length_b   1.000
_cell.length_c   1.000
_cell.angle_alpha   90.00
_cell.angle_beta   90.00
_cell.angle_gamma   90.00
#
_symmetry.space_group_name_H-M   'P 1'
#
loop_
_entity.id
_entity.type
_entity.pdbx_description
1 polymer ?
#
loop_
_entity_poly.entity_id
_entity_poly.type
_entity_poly.pdbx_seq_one_letter_code
_entity_poly.pdbx_strand_id
1 'polypeptide(L)'
;MGAELPTRPVDIKRIGLDAVDEVTELFLGYLEFYKRPSGPEAARAFLMERLKRDESIILAARMEGEPALLGFAQVYRSFSSVSMAPVWILNDLFVSPHARRLGVGRALVRMVVDLARSAGAARVILSTDESNTSAQTLYESEGFTTGHPVRHYVRRTDG
;
A
#
# COMPACT_ATOMS: atom_id res chain seq x y z
N MET A 1 -20.92 11.56 -28.49
CA MET A 1 -19.58 11.98 -28.04
C MET A 1 -19.67 12.28 -26.55
N GLY A 2 -19.28 11.34 -25.73
CA GLY A 2 -19.20 11.55 -24.29
C GLY A 2 -18.00 12.45 -23.99
N ALA A 3 -18.25 13.64 -23.44
CA ALA A 3 -17.19 14.41 -22.83
C ALA A 3 -16.68 13.58 -21.64
N GLU A 4 -15.44 13.09 -21.71
CA GLU A 4 -14.76 12.60 -20.54
C GLU A 4 -14.73 13.74 -19.52
N LEU A 5 -15.46 13.54 -18.41
CA LEU A 5 -15.34 14.45 -17.29
C LEU A 5 -13.85 14.47 -16.89
N PRO A 6 -13.25 15.64 -16.69
CA PRO A 6 -11.87 15.71 -16.26
C PRO A 6 -11.75 14.92 -14.95
N THR A 7 -10.99 13.83 -14.99
CA THR A 7 -10.67 13.05 -13.80
C THR A 7 -9.92 13.98 -12.85
N ARG A 8 -10.52 14.25 -11.69
CA ARG A 8 -9.82 15.02 -10.65
C ARG A 8 -8.52 14.30 -10.29
N PRO A 9 -7.41 15.02 -10.13
CA PRO A 9 -6.16 14.40 -9.72
C PRO A 9 -6.27 13.80 -8.32
N VAL A 10 -5.55 12.70 -8.12
CA VAL A 10 -5.42 12.05 -6.82
C VAL A 10 -4.30 12.75 -6.06
N ASP A 11 -4.61 13.24 -4.86
CA ASP A 11 -3.63 13.81 -3.94
C ASP A 11 -3.16 12.73 -2.97
N ILE A 12 -1.85 12.51 -2.92
CA ILE A 12 -1.23 11.49 -2.05
C ILE A 12 -0.27 12.18 -1.10
N LYS A 13 -0.42 11.87 0.18
CA LYS A 13 0.48 12.38 1.23
C LYS A 13 0.99 11.24 2.11
N ARG A 14 2.26 11.35 2.49
CA ARG A 14 2.79 10.56 3.60
C ARG A 14 2.14 11.07 4.88
N ILE A 15 1.57 10.16 5.65
CA ILE A 15 0.89 10.52 6.90
C ILE A 15 1.82 10.35 8.10
N GLY A 16 1.55 11.16 9.13
CA GLY A 16 2.13 11.03 10.45
C GLY A 16 1.09 10.56 11.48
N LEU A 17 1.45 10.68 12.74
CA LEU A 17 0.61 10.26 13.87
C LEU A 17 -0.75 10.98 13.94
N ASP A 18 -0.83 12.20 13.44
CA ASP A 18 -2.05 13.02 13.43
C ASP A 18 -3.16 12.48 12.51
N ALA A 19 -2.80 11.69 11.50
CA ALA A 19 -3.75 11.11 10.55
C ALA A 19 -4.03 9.61 10.77
N VAL A 20 -3.55 9.03 11.87
CA VAL A 20 -3.68 7.59 12.16
C VAL A 20 -5.16 7.17 12.24
N ASP A 21 -6.01 7.98 12.84
CA ASP A 21 -7.43 7.63 13.00
C ASP A 21 -8.14 7.46 11.65
N GLU A 22 -7.91 8.36 10.71
CA GLU A 22 -8.49 8.27 9.37
C GLU A 22 -7.98 7.04 8.60
N VAL A 23 -6.69 6.76 8.68
CA VAL A 23 -6.10 5.60 8.00
C VAL A 23 -6.53 4.30 8.67
N THR A 24 -6.77 4.29 9.97
CA THR A 24 -7.27 3.11 10.67
C THR A 24 -8.59 2.62 10.08
N GLU A 25 -9.49 3.51 9.70
CA GLU A 25 -10.74 3.13 9.03
C GLU A 25 -10.48 2.34 7.73
N LEU A 26 -9.55 2.83 6.91
CA LEU A 26 -9.16 2.11 5.69
C LEU A 26 -8.45 0.79 5.99
N PHE A 27 -7.63 0.78 7.02
CA PHE A 27 -6.91 -0.42 7.44
C PHE A 27 -7.86 -1.52 7.95
N LEU A 28 -8.93 -1.15 8.63
CA LEU A 28 -9.98 -2.09 9.01
C LEU A 28 -10.66 -2.71 7.78
N GLY A 29 -10.93 -1.90 6.76
CA GLY A 29 -11.45 -2.41 5.48
C GLY A 29 -10.48 -3.36 4.77
N TYR A 30 -9.19 -3.06 4.82
CA TYR A 30 -8.15 -3.95 4.31
C TYR A 30 -8.14 -5.30 5.03
N LEU A 31 -8.18 -5.30 6.36
CA LEU A 31 -8.22 -6.51 7.17
C LEU A 31 -9.47 -7.37 6.90
N GLU A 32 -10.62 -6.72 6.73
CA GLU A 32 -11.86 -7.39 6.37
C GLU A 32 -11.77 -8.04 4.99
N PHE A 33 -11.19 -7.35 4.02
CA PHE A 33 -10.96 -7.90 2.67
C PHE A 33 -10.11 -9.17 2.70
N TYR A 34 -9.10 -9.23 3.55
CA TYR A 34 -8.25 -10.40 3.74
C TYR A 34 -8.82 -11.42 4.73
N LYS A 35 -10.08 -11.26 5.14
CA LYS A 35 -10.76 -12.16 6.10
C LYS A 35 -10.01 -12.32 7.42
N ARG A 36 -9.37 -11.26 7.86
CA ARG A 36 -8.64 -11.16 9.14
C ARG A 36 -9.15 -9.95 9.94
N PRO A 37 -10.47 -9.88 10.23
CA PRO A 37 -11.01 -8.74 10.94
C PRO A 37 -10.35 -8.58 12.31
N SER A 38 -10.16 -7.33 12.70
CA SER A 38 -9.59 -6.96 13.99
C SER A 38 -10.40 -5.83 14.59
N GLY A 39 -10.31 -5.66 15.89
CA GLY A 39 -10.93 -4.52 16.56
C GLY A 39 -10.22 -3.20 16.21
N PRO A 40 -10.98 -2.08 16.22
CA PRO A 40 -10.41 -0.77 15.89
C PRO A 40 -9.21 -0.36 16.76
N GLU A 41 -9.27 -0.69 18.04
CA GLU A 41 -8.19 -0.34 18.99
C GLU A 41 -6.89 -1.07 18.67
N ALA A 42 -6.96 -2.38 18.39
CA ALA A 42 -5.79 -3.17 18.03
C ALA A 42 -5.19 -2.73 16.70
N ALA A 43 -6.03 -2.47 15.70
CA ALA A 43 -5.61 -1.97 14.39
C ALA A 43 -4.92 -0.60 14.52
N ARG A 44 -5.51 0.32 15.25
CA ARG A 44 -4.94 1.64 15.51
C ARG A 44 -3.60 1.54 16.24
N ALA A 45 -3.53 0.72 17.28
CA ALA A 45 -2.31 0.53 18.06
C ALA A 45 -1.17 -0.02 17.20
N PHE A 46 -1.47 -0.96 16.30
CA PHE A 46 -0.48 -1.51 15.37
C PHE A 46 0.10 -0.42 14.47
N LEU A 47 -0.73 0.39 13.82
CA LEU A 47 -0.28 1.46 12.94
C LEU A 47 0.49 2.54 13.71
N MET A 48 -0.02 2.90 14.88
CA MET A 48 0.61 3.90 15.75
C MET A 48 2.04 3.49 16.14
N GLU A 49 2.22 2.25 16.52
CA GLU A 49 3.53 1.74 16.91
C GLU A 49 4.51 1.72 15.74
N ARG A 50 4.05 1.30 14.55
CA ARG A 50 4.88 1.33 13.33
C ARG A 50 5.35 2.75 13.03
N LEU A 51 4.46 3.73 13.10
CA LEU A 51 4.80 5.13 12.84
C LEU A 51 5.71 5.73 13.91
N LYS A 52 5.45 5.45 15.20
CA LYS A 52 6.29 5.95 16.29
C LYS A 52 7.73 5.46 16.21
N ARG A 53 7.92 4.23 15.74
CA ARG A 53 9.24 3.59 15.62
C ARG A 53 9.88 3.82 14.26
N ASP A 54 9.25 4.58 13.37
CA ASP A 54 9.70 4.77 11.98
C ASP A 54 9.92 3.45 11.24
N GLU A 55 9.08 2.47 11.51
CA GLU A 55 9.17 1.13 10.91
C GLU A 55 8.40 1.02 9.60
N SER A 56 7.47 1.93 9.33
CA SER A 56 6.71 1.95 8.09
C SER A 56 6.56 3.35 7.52
N ILE A 57 6.29 3.39 6.21
CA ILE A 57 5.82 4.57 5.50
C ILE A 57 4.38 4.30 5.10
N ILE A 58 3.48 5.18 5.50
CA ILE A 58 2.07 5.09 5.12
C ILE A 58 1.73 6.27 4.23
N LEU A 59 1.22 5.98 3.05
CA LEU A 59 0.70 6.94 2.09
C LEU A 59 -0.81 6.89 2.10
N ALA A 60 -1.47 8.03 2.14
CA ALA A 60 -2.91 8.13 2.06
C ALA A 60 -3.33 8.96 0.85
N ALA A 61 -4.38 8.52 0.18
CA ALA A 61 -4.88 9.12 -1.05
C ALA A 61 -6.27 9.68 -0.87
N ARG A 62 -6.49 10.86 -1.44
CA ARG A 62 -7.81 11.50 -1.58
C ARG A 62 -7.92 12.15 -2.95
N MET A 63 -9.13 12.47 -3.38
CA MET A 63 -9.29 13.35 -4.52
C MET A 63 -8.89 14.77 -4.12
N GLU A 64 -8.25 15.48 -5.04
CA GLU A 64 -7.88 16.88 -4.81
C GLU A 64 -9.10 17.70 -4.40
N GLY A 65 -8.97 18.42 -3.28
CA GLY A 65 -10.03 19.25 -2.73
C GLY A 65 -11.10 18.51 -1.92
N GLU A 66 -11.02 17.18 -1.79
CA GLU A 66 -11.96 16.39 -0.99
C GLU A 66 -11.31 15.93 0.32
N PRO A 67 -12.02 15.97 1.45
CA PRO A 67 -11.43 15.62 2.75
C PRO A 67 -11.31 14.11 2.97
N ALA A 68 -12.19 13.29 2.37
CA ALA A 68 -12.24 11.87 2.62
C ALA A 68 -11.05 11.10 2.05
N LEU A 69 -10.43 10.25 2.84
CA LEU A 69 -9.43 9.30 2.36
C LEU A 69 -10.10 8.16 1.58
N LEU A 70 -9.54 7.84 0.44
CA LEU A 70 -10.06 6.83 -0.49
C LEU A 70 -9.21 5.56 -0.56
N GLY A 71 -7.97 5.64 -0.13
CA GLY A 71 -7.06 4.51 -0.16
C GLY A 71 -5.78 4.80 0.61
N PHE A 72 -5.03 3.74 0.86
CA PHE A 72 -3.71 3.84 1.49
C PHE A 72 -2.76 2.78 0.96
N ALA A 73 -1.48 3.06 1.13
CA ALA A 73 -0.40 2.09 0.95
C ALA A 73 0.48 2.09 2.20
N GLN A 74 0.91 0.91 2.62
CA GLN A 74 1.90 0.77 3.68
C GLN A 74 3.13 0.07 3.16
N VAL A 75 4.29 0.68 3.40
CA VAL A 75 5.58 0.20 2.96
C VAL A 75 6.46 -0.10 4.16
N TYR A 76 7.09 -1.27 4.14
CA TYR A 76 8.18 -1.59 5.06
C TYR A 76 9.51 -1.50 4.33
N ARG A 77 10.50 -0.88 4.96
CA ARG A 77 11.85 -0.81 4.44
C ARG A 77 12.63 -2.03 4.88
N SER A 78 13.40 -2.60 3.96
CA SER A 78 14.24 -3.74 4.21
C SER A 78 15.56 -3.59 3.44
N PHE A 79 16.34 -4.65 3.38
CA PHE A 79 17.61 -4.68 2.68
C PHE A 79 17.76 -5.96 1.88
N SER A 80 18.50 -5.88 0.80
CA SER A 80 18.96 -7.05 0.05
C SER A 80 20.47 -7.17 0.22
N SER A 81 20.90 -8.27 0.82
CA SER A 81 22.35 -8.55 0.95
C SER A 81 23.01 -8.76 -0.40
N VAL A 82 22.32 -9.46 -1.31
CA VAL A 82 22.85 -9.72 -2.67
C VAL A 82 23.03 -8.42 -3.45
N SER A 83 22.07 -7.51 -3.35
CA SER A 83 22.15 -6.21 -4.02
C SER A 83 22.97 -5.18 -3.22
N MET A 84 23.30 -5.47 -1.98
CA MET A 84 23.94 -4.54 -1.04
C MET A 84 23.22 -3.17 -1.01
N ALA A 85 21.90 -3.20 -0.99
CA ALA A 85 21.07 -2.02 -1.11
C ALA A 85 19.77 -2.14 -0.33
N PRO A 86 19.12 -1.01 0.04
CA PRO A 86 17.77 -1.01 0.55
C PRO A 86 16.80 -1.57 -0.50
N VAL A 87 15.77 -2.24 -0.02
CA VAL A 87 14.59 -2.63 -0.82
C VAL A 87 13.33 -2.24 -0.06
N TRP A 88 12.30 -1.85 -0.78
CA TRP A 88 11.02 -1.48 -0.21
C TRP A 88 9.99 -2.57 -0.44
N ILE A 89 9.22 -2.88 0.58
CA ILE A 89 8.15 -3.87 0.53
C ILE A 89 6.82 -3.12 0.56
N LEU A 90 6.10 -3.13 -0.56
CA LEU A 90 4.72 -2.66 -0.60
C LEU A 90 3.85 -3.75 0.03
N ASN A 91 3.60 -3.63 1.33
CA ASN A 91 2.95 -4.67 2.12
C ASN A 91 1.42 -4.59 2.05
N ASP A 92 0.87 -3.37 2.14
CA ASP A 92 -0.56 -3.12 2.11
C ASP A 92 -0.89 -2.14 0.99
N LEU A 93 -1.88 -2.48 0.19
CA LEU A 93 -2.52 -1.56 -0.76
C LEU A 93 -4.02 -1.78 -0.70
N PHE A 94 -4.76 -0.76 -0.37
CA PHE A 94 -6.21 -0.82 -0.26
C PHE A 94 -6.86 0.45 -0.79
N VAL A 95 -7.92 0.27 -1.56
CA VAL A 95 -8.78 1.34 -2.05
C VAL A 95 -10.20 1.02 -1.65
N SER A 96 -10.89 1.98 -1.05
CA SER A 96 -12.30 1.83 -0.68
C SER A 96 -13.13 1.34 -1.86
N PRO A 97 -14.08 0.42 -1.66
CA PRO A 97 -14.86 -0.14 -2.77
C PRO A 97 -15.55 0.90 -3.65
N HIS A 98 -16.05 1.99 -3.05
CA HIS A 98 -16.71 3.09 -3.79
C HIS A 98 -15.73 3.98 -4.57
N ALA A 99 -14.44 3.88 -4.31
CA ALA A 99 -13.39 4.66 -4.97
C ALA A 99 -12.57 3.85 -5.97
N ARG A 100 -12.94 2.62 -6.25
CA ARG A 100 -12.26 1.79 -7.24
C ARG A 100 -12.51 2.32 -8.65
N ARG A 101 -11.58 2.04 -9.57
CA ARG A 101 -11.59 2.49 -10.97
C ARG A 101 -11.44 4.01 -11.15
N LEU A 102 -11.04 4.73 -10.11
CA LEU A 102 -10.73 6.17 -10.17
C LEU A 102 -9.22 6.43 -10.29
N GLY A 103 -8.41 5.39 -10.44
CA GLY A 103 -6.96 5.53 -10.53
C GLY A 103 -6.23 5.71 -9.19
N VAL A 104 -6.92 5.55 -8.07
CA VAL A 104 -6.33 5.73 -6.72
C VAL A 104 -5.23 4.72 -6.44
N GLY A 105 -5.47 3.44 -6.70
CA GLY A 105 -4.47 2.38 -6.51
C GLY A 105 -3.23 2.58 -7.37
N ARG A 106 -3.42 2.95 -8.62
CA ARG A 106 -2.33 3.25 -9.55
C ARG A 106 -1.49 4.44 -9.09
N ALA A 107 -2.14 5.49 -8.63
CA ALA A 107 -1.45 6.67 -8.11
C ALA A 107 -0.62 6.33 -6.86
N LEU A 108 -1.17 5.51 -5.96
CA LEU A 108 -0.44 5.04 -4.77
C LEU A 108 0.79 4.21 -5.15
N VAL A 109 0.65 3.25 -6.06
CA VAL A 109 1.75 2.41 -6.54
C VAL A 109 2.86 3.25 -7.16
N ARG A 110 2.51 4.21 -8.02
CA ARG A 110 3.48 5.12 -8.64
C ARG A 110 4.23 5.95 -7.60
N MET A 111 3.51 6.49 -6.63
CA MET A 111 4.13 7.27 -5.56
C MET A 111 5.10 6.42 -4.73
N VAL A 112 4.75 5.18 -4.41
CA VAL A 112 5.66 4.24 -3.71
C VAL A 112 6.94 4.04 -4.51
N VAL A 113 6.83 3.77 -5.80
CA VAL A 113 8.00 3.55 -6.68
C VAL A 113 8.88 4.80 -6.77
N ASP A 114 8.28 5.97 -6.91
CA ASP A 114 9.02 7.23 -6.99
C ASP A 114 9.74 7.56 -5.69
N LEU A 115 9.10 7.38 -4.56
CA LEU A 115 9.73 7.57 -3.24
C LEU A 115 10.84 6.56 -2.99
N ALA A 116 10.65 5.30 -3.36
CA ALA A 116 11.67 4.26 -3.24
C ALA A 116 12.90 4.60 -4.08
N ARG A 117 12.69 5.04 -5.32
CA ARG A 117 13.77 5.51 -6.20
C ARG A 117 14.53 6.68 -5.59
N SER A 118 13.83 7.66 -5.08
CA SER A 118 14.43 8.83 -4.42
C SER A 118 15.20 8.47 -3.16
N ALA A 119 14.79 7.42 -2.45
CA ALA A 119 15.47 6.91 -1.26
C ALA A 119 16.65 5.99 -1.57
N GLY A 120 16.96 5.72 -2.85
CA GLY A 120 18.04 4.83 -3.26
C GLY A 120 17.72 3.34 -3.11
N ALA A 121 16.46 2.97 -2.99
CA ALA A 121 16.06 1.56 -2.97
C ALA A 121 16.32 0.91 -4.34
N ALA A 122 16.88 -0.30 -4.32
CA ALA A 122 17.18 -1.04 -5.55
C ALA A 122 15.89 -1.51 -6.27
N ARG A 123 14.84 -1.75 -5.52
CA ARG A 123 13.54 -2.19 -6.06
C ARG A 123 12.43 -2.09 -5.02
N VAL A 124 11.21 -2.16 -5.51
CA VAL A 124 10.00 -2.40 -4.70
C VAL A 124 9.54 -3.82 -4.95
N ILE A 125 9.27 -4.57 -3.89
CA ILE A 125 8.74 -5.92 -3.96
C ILE A 125 7.36 -5.97 -3.31
N LEU A 126 6.52 -6.88 -3.77
CA LEU A 126 5.20 -7.15 -3.22
C LEU A 126 4.80 -8.61 -3.45
N SER A 127 3.83 -9.06 -2.69
CA SER A 127 3.16 -10.34 -2.89
C SER A 127 1.66 -10.12 -2.95
N THR A 128 0.97 -10.88 -3.78
CA THR A 128 -0.48 -10.89 -3.88
C THR A 128 -0.95 -12.33 -4.11
N ASP A 129 -2.20 -12.62 -3.75
CA ASP A 129 -2.78 -13.93 -3.99
C ASP A 129 -2.88 -14.21 -5.50
N GLU A 130 -2.64 -15.46 -5.89
CA GLU A 130 -2.78 -15.88 -7.29
C GLU A 130 -4.21 -15.68 -7.82
N SER A 131 -5.21 -15.66 -6.95
CA SER A 131 -6.59 -15.39 -7.30
C SER A 131 -6.91 -13.90 -7.51
N ASN A 132 -6.05 -13.00 -7.03
CA ASN A 132 -6.27 -11.56 -7.12
C ASN A 132 -5.81 -11.02 -8.48
N THR A 133 -6.54 -11.35 -9.53
CA THR A 133 -6.22 -10.97 -10.91
C THR A 133 -6.27 -9.46 -11.13
N SER A 134 -7.15 -8.76 -10.42
CA SER A 134 -7.28 -7.30 -10.50
C SER A 134 -6.00 -6.60 -10.01
N ALA A 135 -5.46 -7.04 -8.89
CA ALA A 135 -4.20 -6.51 -8.36
C ALA A 135 -3.02 -6.83 -9.29
N GLN A 136 -2.95 -8.07 -9.80
CA GLN A 136 -1.90 -8.48 -10.75
C GLN A 136 -1.90 -7.59 -11.99
N THR A 137 -3.07 -7.34 -12.57
CA THR A 137 -3.21 -6.45 -13.72
C THR A 137 -2.68 -5.05 -13.43
N LEU A 138 -3.01 -4.50 -12.26
CA LEU A 138 -2.50 -3.19 -11.85
C LEU A 138 -0.97 -3.20 -11.76
N TYR A 139 -0.39 -4.14 -11.03
CA TYR A 139 1.06 -4.20 -10.83
C TYR A 139 1.82 -4.40 -12.13
N GLU A 140 1.38 -5.33 -12.96
CA GLU A 140 2.02 -5.59 -14.26
C GLU A 140 1.94 -4.37 -15.18
N SER A 141 0.81 -3.65 -15.18
CA SER A 141 0.66 -2.41 -15.96
C SER A 141 1.57 -1.28 -15.46
N GLU A 142 2.03 -1.34 -14.23
CA GLU A 142 2.96 -0.37 -13.63
C GLU A 142 4.42 -0.86 -13.65
N GLY A 143 4.71 -1.90 -14.42
CA GLY A 143 6.07 -2.38 -14.67
C GLY A 143 6.60 -3.41 -13.67
N PHE A 144 5.76 -3.93 -12.78
CA PHE A 144 6.14 -5.06 -11.93
C PHE A 144 6.14 -6.35 -12.73
N THR A 145 7.09 -7.21 -12.43
CA THR A 145 7.23 -8.53 -13.06
C THR A 145 7.32 -9.61 -11.99
N THR A 146 6.91 -10.81 -12.32
CA THR A 146 6.90 -11.93 -11.37
C THR A 146 8.30 -12.48 -11.04
N GLY A 147 9.33 -12.09 -11.76
CA GLY A 147 10.68 -12.58 -11.54
C GLY A 147 10.83 -14.10 -11.78
N HIS A 148 11.88 -14.70 -11.23
CA HIS A 148 12.08 -16.15 -11.28
C HIS A 148 11.28 -16.85 -10.16
N PRO A 149 10.85 -18.10 -10.36
CA PRO A 149 10.09 -18.84 -9.35
C PRO A 149 10.87 -19.03 -8.06
N VAL A 150 10.21 -18.73 -6.95
CA VAL A 150 10.75 -18.98 -5.60
C VAL A 150 9.70 -19.72 -4.77
N ARG A 151 10.16 -20.46 -3.77
CA ARG A 151 9.26 -21.06 -2.79
C ARG A 151 9.32 -20.27 -1.50
N HIS A 152 8.17 -19.94 -0.96
CA HIS A 152 8.05 -19.32 0.35
C HIS A 152 7.79 -20.38 1.40
N TYR A 153 8.58 -20.37 2.47
CA TYR A 153 8.41 -21.26 3.61
C TYR A 153 8.01 -20.44 4.82
N VAL A 154 7.03 -20.94 5.54
CA VAL A 154 6.52 -20.31 6.77
C VAL A 154 6.58 -21.33 7.89
N ARG A 155 7.10 -20.93 9.03
CA ARG A 155 7.01 -21.68 10.28
C ARG A 155 6.46 -20.74 11.36
N ARG A 156 5.37 -21.15 11.99
CA ARG A 156 4.83 -20.40 13.13
C ARG A 156 5.78 -20.54 14.32
N THR A 157 5.85 -19.47 15.13
CA THR A 157 6.71 -19.41 16.32
C THR A 157 5.92 -19.37 17.62
N ASP A 158 4.60 -19.32 17.51
CA ASP A 158 3.63 -19.23 18.61
C ASP A 158 2.97 -20.58 18.93
N GLY A 159 3.63 -21.67 18.63
CA GLY A 159 3.06 -22.98 18.78
C GLY A 159 3.88 -23.96 19.54
#